data_e2da0a4475e32e9cefa4dce8fae6226f
#
_entry.id   e2da0a4475e32e9cefa4dce8fae6226f
#
_cell.length_a   1.000
_cell.length_b   1.000
_cell.length_c   1.000
_cell.angle_alpha   90.00
_cell.angle_beta   90.00
_cell.angle_gamma   90.00
#
_symmetry.space_group_name_H-M   'P 1'
#
loop_
_entity.id
_entity.type
_entity.pdbx_description
1 polymer ?
#
loop_
_entity_poly.entity_id
_entity_poly.type
_entity_poly.pdbx_seq_one_letter_code
_entity_poly.pdbx_strand_id
1 'polypeptide(L)'
;MIKKIGLFFLCFPLVMFVIETLFFIIGWHVNCFAFIFAFILVIGYILRNTSKKIRLKSICWFVGITLASIFIGANVYDASYDGQWYHSSIIKLMNDGWNPFYHPILQQDEVPYYTNTHIWVSHYAKGMETIEAGIVALTGNLESGKTLNIFLAISLFCFVFDFIGNFNKLDKGIIRFLVALTTTLNPVLVNQMMTHYIDYTCYVFVTIGLVYVYNIVVKKERSYMLPLLLMGFFVPTIKFNIAFWFVVILLVFIGLLYH
;
A
#
# COMPACT_ATOMS: atom_id res chain seq x y z
N MET A 1 -15.69 -6.36 -11.88
CA MET A 1 -14.59 -5.44 -12.22
C MET A 1 -14.05 -4.73 -10.98
N ILE A 2 -14.89 -4.05 -10.19
CA ILE A 2 -14.49 -3.28 -8.98
C ILE A 2 -13.62 -4.09 -8.03
N LYS A 3 -14.05 -5.28 -7.61
CA LYS A 3 -13.26 -6.19 -6.75
C LYS A 3 -11.86 -6.49 -7.32
N LYS A 4 -11.72 -6.66 -8.66
CA LYS A 4 -10.41 -6.90 -9.30
C LYS A 4 -9.52 -5.66 -9.27
N ILE A 5 -10.11 -4.47 -9.40
CA ILE A 5 -9.38 -3.20 -9.28
C ILE A 5 -8.86 -3.04 -7.85
N GLY A 6 -9.72 -3.21 -6.84
CA GLY A 6 -9.30 -3.15 -5.44
C GLY A 6 -8.20 -4.16 -5.12
N LEU A 7 -8.35 -5.41 -5.57
CA LEU A 7 -7.34 -6.45 -5.36
C LEU A 7 -6.01 -6.12 -6.04
N PHE A 8 -6.03 -5.55 -7.26
CA PHE A 8 -4.82 -5.14 -7.95
C PHE A 8 -4.07 -4.06 -7.17
N PHE A 9 -4.74 -2.97 -6.82
CA PHE A 9 -4.10 -1.84 -6.14
C PHE A 9 -3.72 -2.11 -4.68
N LEU A 10 -4.22 -3.18 -4.07
CA LEU A 10 -3.71 -3.69 -2.80
C LEU A 10 -2.51 -4.61 -2.99
N CYS A 11 -2.63 -5.63 -3.86
CA CYS A 11 -1.59 -6.64 -4.01
C CYS A 11 -0.34 -6.11 -4.71
N PHE A 12 -0.49 -5.15 -5.61
CA PHE A 12 0.63 -4.61 -6.38
C PHE A 12 1.71 -3.97 -5.48
N PRO A 13 1.41 -3.01 -4.60
CA PRO A 13 2.42 -2.49 -3.69
C PRO A 13 2.95 -3.55 -2.69
N LEU A 14 2.10 -4.47 -2.23
CA LEU A 14 2.56 -5.54 -1.32
C LEU A 14 3.56 -6.49 -1.99
N VAL A 15 3.33 -6.87 -3.24
CA VAL A 15 4.26 -7.71 -4.02
C VAL A 15 5.54 -6.93 -4.32
N MET A 16 5.43 -5.65 -4.62
CA MET A 16 6.57 -4.77 -4.82
C MET A 16 7.44 -4.70 -3.55
N PHE A 17 6.85 -4.54 -2.37
CA PHE A 17 7.56 -4.60 -1.09
C PHE A 17 8.32 -5.91 -0.90
N VAL A 18 7.71 -7.06 -1.23
CA VAL A 18 8.38 -8.36 -1.13
C VAL A 18 9.59 -8.42 -2.07
N ILE A 19 9.46 -7.95 -3.30
CA ILE A 19 10.55 -7.95 -4.29
C ILE A 19 11.69 -7.02 -3.84
N GLU A 20 11.40 -5.80 -3.38
CA GLU A 20 12.42 -4.88 -2.87
C GLU A 20 13.12 -5.45 -1.63
N THR A 21 12.37 -6.08 -0.73
CA THR A 21 12.96 -6.78 0.44
C THR A 21 13.93 -7.88 0.00
N LEU A 22 13.57 -8.67 -1.02
CA LEU A 22 14.46 -9.68 -1.58
C LEU A 22 15.70 -9.03 -2.22
N PHE A 23 15.57 -7.92 -2.91
CA PHE A 23 16.71 -7.17 -3.44
C PHE A 23 17.65 -6.70 -2.33
N PHE A 24 17.14 -6.15 -1.25
CA PHE A 24 17.95 -5.79 -0.08
C PHE A 24 18.68 -6.99 0.51
N ILE A 25 18.01 -8.15 0.68
CA ILE A 25 18.64 -9.38 1.22
C ILE A 25 19.80 -9.86 0.37
N ILE A 26 19.72 -9.77 -0.96
CA ILE A 26 20.81 -10.18 -1.85
C ILE A 26 21.88 -9.09 -2.08
N GLY A 27 21.80 -7.97 -1.35
CA GLY A 27 22.77 -6.88 -1.43
C GLY A 27 22.51 -5.86 -2.55
N TRP A 28 21.36 -5.95 -3.21
CA TRP A 28 20.96 -4.92 -4.18
C TRP A 28 20.33 -3.73 -3.47
N HIS A 29 20.19 -2.63 -4.20
CA HIS A 29 19.46 -1.44 -3.78
C HIS A 29 18.13 -1.33 -4.52
N VAL A 30 17.28 -0.41 -4.09
CA VAL A 30 15.99 -0.09 -4.74
C VAL A 30 16.18 0.22 -6.22
N ASN A 31 15.30 -0.32 -7.05
CA ASN A 31 15.32 -0.05 -8.49
C ASN A 31 13.95 -0.26 -9.15
N CYS A 32 13.77 0.28 -10.35
CA CYS A 32 12.50 0.23 -11.08
C CYS A 32 12.02 -1.19 -11.47
N PHE A 33 12.90 -2.21 -11.43
CA PHE A 33 12.50 -3.57 -11.79
C PHE A 33 11.51 -4.17 -10.80
N ALA A 34 11.57 -3.81 -9.51
CA ALA A 34 10.59 -4.26 -8.53
C ALA A 34 9.17 -3.81 -8.91
N PHE A 35 9.01 -2.57 -9.35
CA PHE A 35 7.73 -2.05 -9.84
C PHE A 35 7.24 -2.86 -11.05
N ILE A 36 8.10 -3.06 -12.05
CA ILE A 36 7.75 -3.75 -13.30
C ILE A 36 7.37 -5.21 -13.02
N PHE A 37 8.18 -5.94 -12.25
CA PHE A 37 7.92 -7.34 -11.93
C PHE A 37 6.65 -7.49 -11.08
N ALA A 38 6.45 -6.66 -10.06
CA ALA A 38 5.24 -6.68 -9.25
C ALA A 38 3.99 -6.44 -10.12
N PHE A 39 4.04 -5.46 -11.01
CA PHE A 39 2.95 -5.13 -11.93
C PHE A 39 2.57 -6.32 -12.81
N ILE A 40 3.55 -6.96 -13.44
CA ILE A 40 3.35 -8.12 -14.32
C ILE A 40 2.79 -9.32 -13.53
N LEU A 41 3.38 -9.62 -12.36
CA LEU A 41 2.96 -10.77 -11.54
C LEU A 41 1.52 -10.62 -11.05
N VAL A 42 1.16 -9.43 -10.55
CA VAL A 42 -0.19 -9.19 -10.02
C VAL A 42 -1.24 -9.16 -11.14
N ILE A 43 -0.95 -8.57 -12.29
CA ILE A 43 -1.83 -8.66 -13.47
C ILE A 43 -2.01 -10.13 -13.89
N GLY A 44 -0.94 -10.88 -14.02
CA GLY A 44 -0.97 -12.29 -14.38
C GLY A 44 -1.85 -13.10 -13.42
N TYR A 45 -1.68 -12.90 -12.12
CA TYR A 45 -2.48 -13.54 -11.09
C TYR A 45 -3.97 -13.21 -11.19
N ILE A 46 -4.31 -11.91 -11.26
CA ILE A 46 -5.72 -11.45 -11.24
C ILE A 46 -6.47 -11.84 -12.53
N LEU A 47 -5.76 -11.87 -13.65
CA LEU A 47 -6.37 -12.10 -14.96
C LEU A 47 -6.23 -13.54 -15.48
N ARG A 48 -5.60 -14.45 -14.71
CA ARG A 48 -5.35 -15.85 -15.13
C ARG A 48 -6.59 -16.57 -15.64
N ASN A 49 -7.75 -16.34 -15.03
CA ASN A 49 -9.04 -16.99 -15.35
C ASN A 49 -10.00 -16.05 -16.11
N THR A 50 -9.47 -15.07 -16.86
CA THR A 50 -10.28 -14.08 -17.56
C THR A 50 -10.17 -14.28 -19.08
N SER A 51 -11.28 -14.15 -19.82
CA SER A 51 -11.28 -14.25 -21.29
C SER A 51 -10.38 -13.17 -21.92
N LYS A 52 -9.81 -13.46 -23.10
CA LYS A 52 -8.86 -12.54 -23.79
C LYS A 52 -9.40 -11.11 -23.95
N LYS A 53 -10.67 -10.96 -24.39
CA LYS A 53 -11.30 -9.64 -24.61
C LYS A 53 -11.42 -8.82 -23.32
N ILE A 54 -11.85 -9.46 -22.22
CA ILE A 54 -11.98 -8.79 -20.92
C ILE A 54 -10.59 -8.53 -20.34
N ARG A 55 -9.62 -9.43 -20.56
CA ARG A 55 -8.24 -9.29 -20.10
C ARG A 55 -7.58 -8.03 -20.66
N LEU A 56 -7.64 -7.82 -21.97
CA LEU A 56 -7.04 -6.63 -22.59
C LEU A 56 -7.66 -5.34 -22.02
N LYS A 57 -9.00 -5.26 -21.96
CA LYS A 57 -9.69 -4.11 -21.38
C LYS A 57 -9.28 -3.85 -19.93
N SER A 58 -9.10 -4.91 -19.13
CA SER A 58 -8.67 -4.79 -17.73
C SER A 58 -7.24 -4.29 -17.62
N ILE A 59 -6.33 -4.77 -18.46
CA ILE A 59 -4.93 -4.28 -18.49
C ILE A 59 -4.91 -2.78 -18.82
N CYS A 60 -5.66 -2.33 -19.84
CA CYS A 60 -5.73 -0.90 -20.15
C CYS A 60 -6.22 -0.06 -18.96
N TRP A 61 -7.23 -0.55 -18.21
CA TRP A 61 -7.68 0.13 -16.99
C TRP A 61 -6.61 0.16 -15.91
N PHE A 62 -5.93 -0.96 -15.64
CA PHE A 62 -4.87 -1.00 -14.63
C PHE A 62 -3.71 -0.06 -14.98
N VAL A 63 -3.25 -0.10 -16.24
CA VAL A 63 -2.21 0.80 -16.73
C VAL A 63 -2.67 2.27 -16.64
N GLY A 64 -3.86 2.58 -17.15
CA GLY A 64 -4.38 3.95 -17.16
C GLY A 64 -4.55 4.54 -15.77
N ILE A 65 -5.12 3.77 -14.82
CA ILE A 65 -5.27 4.23 -13.43
C ILE A 65 -3.90 4.36 -12.76
N THR A 66 -2.97 3.43 -12.99
CA THR A 66 -1.61 3.50 -12.44
C THR A 66 -0.89 4.77 -12.92
N LEU A 67 -0.90 5.04 -14.22
CA LEU A 67 -0.27 6.24 -14.79
C LEU A 67 -0.92 7.53 -14.28
N ALA A 68 -2.26 7.57 -14.20
CA ALA A 68 -2.97 8.71 -13.64
C ALA A 68 -2.62 8.94 -12.16
N SER A 69 -2.51 7.86 -11.36
CA SER A 69 -2.13 7.94 -9.95
C SER A 69 -0.70 8.45 -9.78
N ILE A 70 0.25 7.97 -10.59
CA ILE A 70 1.64 8.46 -10.60
C ILE A 70 1.67 9.94 -11.00
N PHE A 71 0.95 10.32 -12.04
CA PHE A 71 0.87 11.71 -12.49
C PHE A 71 0.33 12.62 -11.37
N ILE A 72 -0.74 12.23 -10.69
CA ILE A 72 -1.31 13.01 -9.58
C ILE A 72 -0.31 13.09 -8.42
N GLY A 73 0.26 11.97 -7.96
CA GLY A 73 1.23 11.94 -6.87
C GLY A 73 2.45 12.81 -7.14
N ALA A 74 2.99 12.73 -8.36
CA ALA A 74 4.19 13.46 -8.79
C ALA A 74 3.99 14.98 -8.89
N ASN A 75 2.76 15.47 -9.04
CA ASN A 75 2.46 16.90 -9.23
C ASN A 75 1.86 17.59 -7.99
N VAL A 76 1.71 16.88 -6.88
CA VAL A 76 1.27 17.45 -5.60
C VAL A 76 2.46 17.46 -4.65
N TYR A 77 2.84 18.64 -4.15
CA TYR A 77 3.94 18.78 -3.20
C TYR A 77 3.52 18.29 -1.80
N ASP A 78 4.38 17.53 -1.15
CA ASP A 78 4.18 17.15 0.26
C ASP A 78 4.56 18.32 1.17
N ALA A 79 3.58 18.96 1.77
CA ALA A 79 3.78 20.06 2.72
C ALA A 79 3.80 19.59 4.19
N SER A 80 3.81 18.29 4.45
CA SER A 80 3.82 17.75 5.81
C SER A 80 5.21 17.83 6.46
N TYR A 81 5.23 18.02 7.77
CA TYR A 81 6.49 18.16 8.51
C TYR A 81 7.30 16.86 8.49
N ASP A 82 6.74 15.75 8.96
CA ASP A 82 7.47 14.47 9.01
C ASP A 82 7.76 13.92 7.61
N GLY A 83 6.85 14.15 6.66
CA GLY A 83 7.03 13.76 5.27
C GLY A 83 8.28 14.37 4.68
N GLN A 84 8.50 15.66 4.88
CA GLN A 84 9.69 16.36 4.41
C GLN A 84 10.93 16.05 5.25
N TRP A 85 10.77 15.83 6.56
CA TRP A 85 11.89 15.68 7.47
C TRP A 85 12.57 14.32 7.28
N TYR A 86 11.94 13.22 7.64
CA TYR A 86 12.61 11.90 7.64
C TYR A 86 12.07 10.91 6.62
N HIS A 87 10.77 10.93 6.28
CA HIS A 87 10.24 9.99 5.28
C HIS A 87 10.85 10.20 3.89
N SER A 88 10.88 11.45 3.40
CA SER A 88 11.52 11.78 2.13
C SER A 88 13.02 11.51 2.14
N SER A 89 13.70 11.70 3.30
CA SER A 89 15.11 11.36 3.47
C SER A 89 15.37 9.87 3.33
N ILE A 90 14.52 9.01 3.94
CA ILE A 90 14.60 7.55 3.80
C ILE A 90 14.45 7.15 2.33
N ILE A 91 13.42 7.65 1.65
CA ILE A 91 13.13 7.35 0.23
C ILE A 91 14.32 7.73 -0.64
N LYS A 92 14.88 8.93 -0.44
CA LYS A 92 16.02 9.44 -1.19
C LYS A 92 17.26 8.59 -0.95
N LEU A 93 17.63 8.31 0.29
CA LEU A 93 18.78 7.48 0.63
C LEU A 93 18.69 6.09 0.00
N MET A 94 17.51 5.45 0.02
CA MET A 94 17.32 4.16 -0.65
C MET A 94 17.53 4.26 -2.17
N ASN A 95 17.08 5.35 -2.81
CA ASN A 95 17.34 5.59 -4.24
C ASN A 95 18.81 5.92 -4.53
N ASP A 96 19.52 6.53 -3.60
CA ASP A 96 20.95 6.83 -3.68
C ASP A 96 21.81 5.60 -3.35
N GLY A 97 21.21 4.42 -3.11
CA GLY A 97 21.91 3.15 -2.93
C GLY A 97 22.00 2.65 -1.49
N TRP A 98 21.38 3.33 -0.52
CA TRP A 98 21.34 2.82 0.85
C TRP A 98 20.54 1.53 0.97
N ASN A 99 21.19 0.51 1.55
CA ASN A 99 20.58 -0.76 1.87
C ASN A 99 20.47 -0.92 3.39
N PRO A 100 19.28 -0.80 4.00
CA PRO A 100 19.09 -0.84 5.44
C PRO A 100 19.36 -2.22 6.08
N PHE A 101 19.47 -3.30 5.31
CA PHE A 101 19.83 -4.63 5.81
C PHE A 101 21.33 -4.73 6.12
N TYR A 102 22.17 -4.09 5.33
CA TYR A 102 23.63 -4.15 5.47
C TYR A 102 24.22 -2.95 6.19
N HIS A 103 23.51 -1.83 6.18
CA HIS A 103 23.90 -0.60 6.86
C HIS A 103 22.70 0.00 7.63
N PRO A 104 22.24 -0.66 8.72
CA PRO A 104 20.99 -0.29 9.38
C PRO A 104 21.07 1.03 10.18
N ILE A 105 22.26 1.38 10.69
CA ILE A 105 22.49 2.57 11.52
C ILE A 105 23.32 3.56 10.74
N LEU A 106 22.77 4.75 10.52
CA LEU A 106 23.43 5.86 9.84
C LEU A 106 23.98 6.87 10.85
N GLN A 107 25.09 7.51 10.49
CA GLN A 107 25.67 8.62 11.25
C GLN A 107 25.05 9.95 10.80
N GLN A 108 25.25 11.01 11.59
CA GLN A 108 24.67 12.34 11.29
C GLN A 108 25.16 12.91 9.96
N ASP A 109 26.39 12.66 9.58
CA ASP A 109 27.02 13.11 8.33
C ASP A 109 26.55 12.34 7.09
N GLU A 110 25.98 11.15 7.28
CA GLU A 110 25.40 10.33 6.20
C GLU A 110 23.96 10.77 5.85
N VAL A 111 23.29 11.53 6.72
CA VAL A 111 21.90 11.97 6.51
C VAL A 111 21.87 13.49 6.37
N PRO A 112 21.78 14.01 5.15
CA PRO A 112 21.71 15.45 4.92
C PRO A 112 20.43 16.07 5.50
N TYR A 113 20.50 17.36 5.76
CA TYR A 113 19.40 18.32 5.94
C TYR A 113 19.03 18.73 7.37
N TYR A 114 18.97 17.85 8.39
CA TYR A 114 18.52 18.27 9.73
C TYR A 114 19.26 17.57 10.87
N THR A 115 19.46 18.27 11.97
CA THR A 115 20.04 17.71 13.19
C THR A 115 19.17 16.56 13.72
N ASN A 116 19.79 15.45 14.10
CA ASN A 116 19.14 14.24 14.63
C ASN A 116 18.24 13.46 13.65
N THR A 117 18.19 13.80 12.37
CA THR A 117 17.40 13.04 11.37
C THR A 117 17.88 11.60 11.24
N HIS A 118 19.20 11.36 11.37
CA HIS A 118 19.79 10.00 11.31
C HIS A 118 19.17 9.03 12.32
N ILE A 119 18.75 9.51 13.51
CA ILE A 119 18.09 8.68 14.53
C ILE A 119 16.76 8.15 13.99
N TRP A 120 15.93 9.02 13.43
CA TRP A 120 14.62 8.64 12.87
C TRP A 120 14.79 7.75 11.63
N VAL A 121 15.68 8.12 10.72
CA VAL A 121 15.98 7.34 9.52
C VAL A 121 16.50 5.95 9.87
N SER A 122 17.36 5.80 10.87
CA SER A 122 17.90 4.50 11.28
C SER A 122 16.87 3.62 11.99
N HIS A 123 16.09 4.16 12.92
CA HIS A 123 15.28 3.39 13.85
C HIS A 123 13.79 3.30 13.48
N TYR A 124 13.31 4.13 12.57
CA TYR A 124 11.92 4.06 12.14
C TYR A 124 11.66 2.84 11.24
N ALA A 125 10.43 2.33 11.26
CA ALA A 125 10.00 1.27 10.35
C ALA A 125 9.97 1.81 8.91
N LYS A 126 10.37 1.01 7.91
CA LYS A 126 10.66 1.46 6.53
C LYS A 126 9.79 0.81 5.46
N GLY A 127 8.69 0.14 5.86
CA GLY A 127 7.88 -0.63 4.91
C GLY A 127 7.23 0.23 3.84
N MET A 128 6.68 1.36 4.22
CA MET A 128 6.05 2.28 3.27
C MET A 128 7.09 2.92 2.35
N GLU A 129 8.17 3.45 2.93
CA GLU A 129 9.24 4.14 2.21
C GLU A 129 9.96 3.22 1.21
N THR A 130 10.04 1.92 1.51
CA THR A 130 10.58 0.92 0.58
C THR A 130 9.76 0.85 -0.72
N ILE A 131 8.42 0.83 -0.61
CA ILE A 131 7.53 0.84 -1.77
C ILE A 131 7.62 2.18 -2.50
N GLU A 132 7.57 3.27 -1.75
CA GLU A 132 7.66 4.63 -2.32
C GLU A 132 8.97 4.84 -3.06
N ALA A 133 10.09 4.37 -2.50
CA ALA A 133 11.39 4.42 -3.14
C ALA A 133 11.42 3.67 -4.49
N GLY A 134 10.78 2.51 -4.59
CA GLY A 134 10.65 1.80 -5.86
C GLY A 134 9.79 2.53 -6.90
N ILE A 135 8.77 3.29 -6.49
CA ILE A 135 8.01 4.17 -7.39
C ILE A 135 8.88 5.34 -7.85
N VAL A 136 9.64 5.92 -6.92
CA VAL A 136 10.60 7.01 -7.21
C VAL A 136 11.71 6.53 -8.15
N ALA A 137 12.23 5.32 -7.97
CA ALA A 137 13.22 4.73 -8.87
C ALA A 137 12.72 4.59 -10.32
N LEU A 138 11.40 4.44 -10.53
CA LEU A 138 10.81 4.41 -11.86
C LEU A 138 10.67 5.80 -12.49
N THR A 139 10.37 6.81 -11.70
CA THR A 139 9.95 8.14 -12.17
C THR A 139 11.04 9.21 -12.08
N GLY A 140 12.02 9.03 -11.20
CA GLY A 140 13.01 10.04 -10.83
C GLY A 140 12.44 11.21 -10.02
N ASN A 141 11.16 11.16 -9.60
CA ASN A 141 10.49 12.24 -8.88
C ASN A 141 10.08 11.77 -7.47
N LEU A 142 10.65 12.39 -6.44
CA LEU A 142 10.40 12.06 -5.03
C LEU A 142 8.90 12.10 -4.69
N GLU A 143 8.19 13.12 -5.18
CA GLU A 143 6.76 13.30 -4.92
C GLU A 143 5.90 12.16 -5.46
N SER A 144 6.39 11.42 -6.45
CA SER A 144 5.66 10.26 -7.00
C SER A 144 5.53 9.11 -6.01
N GLY A 145 6.36 9.03 -4.97
CA GLY A 145 6.25 8.02 -3.92
C GLY A 145 4.85 7.95 -3.31
N LYS A 146 4.21 9.11 -3.09
CA LYS A 146 2.85 9.24 -2.55
C LYS A 146 1.77 8.52 -3.38
N THR A 147 2.09 8.09 -4.58
CA THR A 147 1.20 7.23 -5.39
C THR A 147 0.77 5.98 -4.64
N LEU A 148 1.56 5.48 -3.70
CA LEU A 148 1.19 4.39 -2.81
C LEU A 148 -0.14 4.69 -2.10
N ASN A 149 -0.29 5.85 -1.49
CA ASN A 149 -1.53 6.24 -0.80
C ASN A 149 -2.73 6.32 -1.75
N ILE A 150 -2.52 6.76 -3.00
CA ILE A 150 -3.58 6.79 -4.03
C ILE A 150 -4.00 5.36 -4.40
N PHE A 151 -3.04 4.43 -4.58
CA PHE A 151 -3.35 3.01 -4.84
C PHE A 151 -4.18 2.41 -3.69
N LEU A 152 -3.78 2.69 -2.46
CA LEU A 152 -4.49 2.21 -1.28
C LEU A 152 -5.88 2.84 -1.14
N ALA A 153 -6.04 4.12 -1.48
CA ALA A 153 -7.35 4.78 -1.53
C ALA A 153 -8.29 4.12 -2.54
N ILE A 154 -7.80 3.84 -3.75
CA ILE A 154 -8.57 3.14 -4.79
C ILE A 154 -8.96 1.74 -4.31
N SER A 155 -8.03 1.05 -3.67
CA SER A 155 -8.27 -0.29 -3.11
C SER A 155 -9.36 -0.25 -2.04
N LEU A 156 -9.24 0.66 -1.07
CA LEU A 156 -10.21 0.85 0.01
C LEU A 156 -11.60 1.16 -0.53
N PHE A 157 -11.70 2.14 -1.44
CA PHE A 157 -12.97 2.46 -2.09
C PHE A 157 -13.61 1.23 -2.72
N CYS A 158 -12.85 0.46 -3.49
CA CYS A 158 -13.37 -0.73 -4.17
C CYS A 158 -13.86 -1.80 -3.20
N PHE A 159 -13.12 -2.06 -2.12
CA PHE A 159 -13.50 -3.08 -1.15
C PHE A 159 -14.68 -2.65 -0.28
N VAL A 160 -14.75 -1.41 0.16
CA VAL A 160 -15.90 -0.90 0.91
C VAL A 160 -17.14 -0.87 0.03
N PHE A 161 -17.02 -0.43 -1.23
CA PHE A 161 -18.13 -0.45 -2.18
C PHE A 161 -18.68 -1.86 -2.40
N ASP A 162 -17.81 -2.87 -2.55
CA ASP A 162 -18.21 -4.29 -2.70
C ASP A 162 -18.82 -4.83 -1.40
N PHE A 163 -18.21 -4.50 -0.26
CA PHE A 163 -18.66 -4.93 1.07
C PHE A 163 -20.08 -4.47 1.40
N ILE A 164 -20.38 -3.18 1.16
CA ILE A 164 -21.72 -2.62 1.44
C ILE A 164 -22.81 -3.31 0.60
N GLY A 165 -22.47 -3.77 -0.61
CA GLY A 165 -23.39 -4.57 -1.44
C GLY A 165 -23.85 -5.89 -0.82
N ASN A 166 -23.21 -6.37 0.25
CA ASN A 166 -23.66 -7.55 0.98
C ASN A 166 -24.88 -7.29 1.87
N PHE A 167 -25.28 -6.05 2.08
CA PHE A 167 -26.38 -5.68 2.97
C PHE A 167 -27.59 -5.19 2.17
N ASN A 168 -28.65 -6.02 2.07
CA ASN A 168 -29.82 -5.78 1.24
C ASN A 168 -30.46 -4.39 1.41
N LYS A 169 -30.47 -3.86 2.64
CA LYS A 169 -31.02 -2.50 2.93
C LYS A 169 -30.15 -1.36 2.37
N LEU A 170 -28.86 -1.63 2.15
CA LEU A 170 -27.86 -0.66 1.70
C LEU A 170 -27.42 -0.89 0.25
N ASP A 171 -27.99 -1.88 -0.43
CA ASP A 171 -27.61 -2.27 -1.81
C ASP A 171 -28.15 -1.30 -2.88
N LYS A 172 -28.27 -0.01 -2.56
CA LYS A 172 -28.50 1.03 -3.55
C LYS A 172 -27.16 1.59 -4.00
N GLY A 173 -26.92 1.64 -5.31
CA GLY A 173 -25.64 2.07 -5.88
C GLY A 173 -25.14 3.41 -5.32
N ILE A 174 -26.04 4.38 -5.10
CA ILE A 174 -25.68 5.67 -4.52
C ILE A 174 -25.23 5.56 -3.05
N ILE A 175 -25.89 4.71 -2.24
CA ILE A 175 -25.51 4.52 -0.83
C ILE A 175 -24.16 3.84 -0.77
N ARG A 176 -23.92 2.80 -1.56
CA ARG A 176 -22.62 2.11 -1.68
C ARG A 176 -21.52 3.10 -2.05
N PHE A 177 -21.78 3.96 -3.05
CA PHE A 177 -20.83 4.97 -3.50
C PHE A 177 -20.52 5.97 -2.38
N LEU A 178 -21.52 6.53 -1.73
CA LEU A 178 -21.35 7.54 -0.68
C LEU A 178 -20.60 6.95 0.52
N VAL A 179 -20.96 5.75 0.98
CA VAL A 179 -20.25 5.10 2.10
C VAL A 179 -18.80 4.77 1.72
N ALA A 180 -18.56 4.24 0.53
CA ALA A 180 -17.19 3.97 0.08
C ALA A 180 -16.37 5.27 -0.03
N LEU A 181 -16.96 6.33 -0.57
CA LEU A 181 -16.31 7.63 -0.72
C LEU A 181 -15.98 8.26 0.63
N THR A 182 -16.94 8.33 1.56
CA THR A 182 -16.72 8.90 2.89
C THR A 182 -15.73 8.09 3.73
N THR A 183 -15.73 6.77 3.58
CA THR A 183 -14.71 5.92 4.23
C THR A 183 -13.33 6.19 3.64
N THR A 184 -13.20 6.27 2.32
CA THR A 184 -11.91 6.51 1.65
C THR A 184 -11.37 7.91 1.92
N LEU A 185 -12.23 8.92 1.84
CA LEU A 185 -11.92 10.33 2.12
C LEU A 185 -12.24 10.69 3.57
N ASN A 186 -11.85 9.84 4.52
CA ASN A 186 -12.04 10.09 5.94
C ASN A 186 -11.51 11.50 6.29
N PRO A 187 -12.36 12.42 6.80
CA PRO A 187 -12.00 13.83 6.98
C PRO A 187 -10.83 14.04 7.95
N VAL A 188 -10.54 13.08 8.84
CA VAL A 188 -9.40 13.15 9.76
C VAL A 188 -8.07 12.81 9.06
N LEU A 189 -8.10 11.95 8.04
CA LEU A 189 -6.90 11.37 7.44
C LEU A 189 -6.70 11.74 5.97
N VAL A 190 -7.69 12.32 5.31
CA VAL A 190 -7.63 12.63 3.87
C VAL A 190 -6.49 13.59 3.49
N ASN A 191 -6.12 14.50 4.39
CA ASN A 191 -4.99 15.40 4.21
C ASN A 191 -3.65 14.65 4.10
N GLN A 192 -3.54 13.45 4.67
CA GLN A 192 -2.34 12.64 4.62
C GLN A 192 -2.25 11.78 3.34
N MET A 193 -3.33 11.67 2.57
CA MET A 193 -3.33 10.87 1.33
C MET A 193 -2.33 11.40 0.29
N MET A 194 -2.02 12.70 0.31
CA MET A 194 -1.06 13.34 -0.59
C MET A 194 0.25 13.72 0.11
N THR A 195 0.63 12.97 1.13
CA THR A 195 1.87 13.15 1.88
C THR A 195 2.61 11.81 2.01
N HIS A 196 3.85 11.82 2.46
CA HIS A 196 4.60 10.62 2.84
C HIS A 196 4.25 10.14 4.26
N TYR A 197 3.20 10.69 4.90
CA TYR A 197 2.71 10.21 6.19
C TYR A 197 2.11 8.82 6.11
N ILE A 198 2.37 8.02 7.12
CA ILE A 198 1.99 6.61 7.18
C ILE A 198 0.62 6.34 7.80
N ASP A 199 -0.02 7.32 8.46
CA ASP A 199 -1.25 7.06 9.21
C ASP A 199 -2.44 6.77 8.29
N TYR A 200 -2.50 7.39 7.10
CA TYR A 200 -3.49 7.04 6.08
C TYR A 200 -3.32 5.58 5.63
N THR A 201 -2.09 5.16 5.34
CA THR A 201 -1.76 3.77 5.01
C THR A 201 -2.20 2.82 6.12
N CYS A 202 -1.92 3.15 7.39
CA CYS A 202 -2.34 2.39 8.56
C CYS A 202 -3.87 2.20 8.61
N TYR A 203 -4.60 3.28 8.45
CA TYR A 203 -6.07 3.27 8.43
C TYR A 203 -6.62 2.36 7.33
N VAL A 204 -6.05 2.44 6.12
CA VAL A 204 -6.48 1.62 4.98
C VAL A 204 -6.28 0.13 5.28
N PHE A 205 -5.10 -0.26 5.78
CA PHE A 205 -4.82 -1.67 6.07
C PHE A 205 -5.71 -2.24 7.18
N VAL A 206 -5.99 -1.49 8.26
CA VAL A 206 -6.92 -1.92 9.31
C VAL A 206 -8.32 -2.12 8.72
N THR A 207 -8.82 -1.15 7.97
CA THR A 207 -10.17 -1.20 7.38
C THR A 207 -10.33 -2.36 6.39
N ILE A 208 -9.36 -2.54 5.47
CA ILE A 208 -9.38 -3.66 4.53
C ILE A 208 -9.23 -5.00 5.26
N GLY A 209 -8.40 -5.07 6.30
CA GLY A 209 -8.23 -6.26 7.12
C GLY A 209 -9.53 -6.73 7.74
N LEU A 210 -10.33 -5.82 8.31
CA LEU A 210 -11.66 -6.13 8.86
C LEU A 210 -12.63 -6.61 7.76
N VAL A 211 -12.65 -5.96 6.59
CA VAL A 211 -13.46 -6.41 5.44
C VAL A 211 -13.06 -7.82 5.00
N TYR A 212 -11.77 -8.13 4.98
CA TYR A 212 -11.28 -9.45 4.58
C TYR A 212 -11.66 -10.53 5.59
N VAL A 213 -11.46 -10.26 6.88
CA VAL A 213 -11.87 -11.19 7.94
C VAL A 213 -13.36 -11.51 7.84
N TYR A 214 -14.20 -10.49 7.67
CA TYR A 214 -15.65 -10.70 7.45
C TYR A 214 -15.92 -11.60 6.23
N ASN A 215 -15.33 -11.31 5.08
CA ASN A 215 -15.57 -12.10 3.86
C ASN A 215 -15.06 -13.55 4.00
N ILE A 216 -13.94 -13.77 4.66
CA ILE A 216 -13.42 -15.14 4.88
C ILE A 216 -14.31 -15.91 5.85
N VAL A 217 -14.68 -15.30 6.99
CA VAL A 217 -15.41 -16.00 8.06
C VAL A 217 -16.88 -16.14 7.72
N VAL A 218 -17.54 -15.03 7.35
CA VAL A 218 -19.01 -15.00 7.17
C VAL A 218 -19.39 -15.46 5.77
N LYS A 219 -18.66 -15.00 4.73
CA LYS A 219 -18.96 -15.36 3.32
C LYS A 219 -18.25 -16.61 2.85
N LYS A 220 -17.32 -17.16 3.64
CA LYS A 220 -16.48 -18.32 3.31
C LYS A 220 -15.64 -18.13 2.02
N GLU A 221 -15.29 -16.90 1.69
CA GLU A 221 -14.53 -16.54 0.49
C GLU A 221 -13.01 -16.64 0.73
N ARG A 222 -12.43 -17.83 0.53
CA ARG A 222 -10.99 -18.10 0.75
C ARG A 222 -10.04 -17.30 -0.14
N SER A 223 -10.53 -16.67 -1.21
CA SER A 223 -9.73 -15.85 -2.12
C SER A 223 -9.06 -14.63 -1.45
N TYR A 224 -9.57 -14.21 -0.30
CA TYR A 224 -9.00 -13.12 0.51
C TYR A 224 -7.86 -13.54 1.44
N MET A 225 -7.58 -14.85 1.59
CA MET A 225 -6.55 -15.33 2.52
C MET A 225 -5.14 -14.89 2.11
N LEU A 226 -4.78 -15.04 0.83
CA LEU A 226 -3.44 -14.66 0.36
C LEU A 226 -3.18 -13.15 0.51
N PRO A 227 -4.08 -12.24 0.10
CA PRO A 227 -3.91 -10.81 0.38
C PRO A 227 -3.83 -10.48 1.87
N LEU A 228 -4.62 -11.14 2.72
CA LEU A 228 -4.56 -10.95 4.18
C LEU A 228 -3.21 -11.37 4.75
N LEU A 229 -2.63 -12.47 4.28
CA LEU A 229 -1.31 -12.92 4.67
C LEU A 229 -0.22 -11.92 4.22
N LEU A 230 -0.27 -11.43 2.98
CA LEU A 230 0.67 -10.41 2.49
C LEU A 230 0.59 -9.13 3.33
N MET A 231 -0.62 -8.70 3.71
CA MET A 231 -0.81 -7.60 4.65
C MET A 231 -0.17 -7.90 6.01
N GLY A 232 -0.28 -9.13 6.51
CA GLY A 232 0.34 -9.58 7.77
C GLY A 232 1.86 -9.47 7.78
N PHE A 233 2.52 -9.65 6.65
CA PHE A 233 3.96 -9.44 6.51
C PHE A 233 4.33 -7.96 6.40
N PHE A 234 3.52 -7.17 5.73
CA PHE A 234 3.81 -5.76 5.46
C PHE A 234 3.48 -4.84 6.66
N VAL A 235 2.32 -5.03 7.28
CA VAL A 235 1.81 -4.12 8.34
C VAL A 235 2.79 -3.91 9.50
N PRO A 236 3.51 -4.93 10.01
CA PRO A 236 4.51 -4.74 11.08
C PRO A 236 5.68 -3.83 10.67
N THR A 237 5.94 -3.68 9.37
CA THR A 237 7.03 -2.86 8.86
C THR A 237 6.65 -1.40 8.63
N ILE A 238 5.37 -1.02 8.88
CA ILE A 238 4.90 0.37 8.75
C ILE A 238 5.07 1.12 10.07
N LYS A 239 4.48 0.61 11.15
CA LYS A 239 4.46 1.26 12.46
C LYS A 239 4.13 0.24 13.55
N PHE A 240 4.79 0.33 14.70
CA PHE A 240 4.61 -0.64 15.78
C PHE A 240 3.16 -0.74 16.29
N ASN A 241 2.48 0.38 16.45
CA ASN A 241 1.09 0.38 16.96
C ASN A 241 0.10 -0.31 16.02
N ILE A 242 0.28 -0.22 14.70
CA ILE A 242 -0.59 -0.92 13.76
C ILE A 242 -0.31 -2.41 13.73
N ALA A 243 0.93 -2.84 13.94
CA ALA A 243 1.26 -4.26 14.10
C ALA A 243 0.42 -4.89 15.22
N PHE A 244 0.31 -4.21 16.37
CA PHE A 244 -0.53 -4.65 17.48
C PHE A 244 -2.01 -4.81 17.04
N TRP A 245 -2.59 -3.80 16.42
CA TRP A 245 -3.99 -3.87 15.95
C TRP A 245 -4.20 -4.98 14.92
N PHE A 246 -3.23 -5.21 14.05
CA PHE A 246 -3.32 -6.28 13.07
C PHE A 246 -3.24 -7.66 13.70
N VAL A 247 -2.43 -7.85 14.75
CA VAL A 247 -2.42 -9.06 15.57
C VAL A 247 -3.80 -9.29 16.23
N VAL A 248 -4.44 -8.26 16.76
CA VAL A 248 -5.80 -8.35 17.31
C VAL A 248 -6.79 -8.81 16.23
N ILE A 249 -6.72 -8.25 15.02
CA ILE A 249 -7.55 -8.68 13.88
C ILE A 249 -7.33 -10.16 13.56
N LEU A 250 -6.09 -10.63 13.55
CA LEU A 250 -5.76 -12.03 13.29
C LEU A 250 -6.25 -12.96 14.41
N LEU A 251 -6.14 -12.56 15.68
CA LEU A 251 -6.65 -13.33 16.80
C LEU A 251 -8.18 -13.46 16.76
N VAL A 252 -8.89 -12.37 16.45
CA VAL A 252 -10.35 -12.40 16.22
C VAL A 252 -10.68 -13.33 15.06
N PHE A 253 -9.93 -13.26 13.98
CA PHE A 253 -10.09 -14.13 12.82
C PHE A 253 -9.93 -15.61 13.19
N ILE A 254 -8.87 -15.96 13.93
CA ILE A 254 -8.63 -17.33 14.40
C ILE A 254 -9.77 -17.78 15.31
N GLY A 255 -10.16 -16.96 16.29
CA GLY A 255 -11.28 -17.27 17.19
C GLY A 255 -12.59 -17.57 16.44
N LEU A 256 -12.89 -16.77 15.39
CA LEU A 256 -14.09 -16.98 14.57
C LEU A 256 -14.01 -18.18 13.61
N LEU A 257 -12.82 -18.71 13.33
CA LEU A 257 -12.66 -19.94 12.53
C LEU A 257 -12.92 -21.21 13.35
N TYR A 258 -12.69 -21.15 14.67
CA TYR A 258 -12.89 -22.30 15.58
C TYR A 258 -14.33 -22.41 16.13
N HIS A 259 -15.15 -21.39 15.95
CA HIS A 259 -16.60 -21.40 16.24
C HIS A 259 -17.43 -21.51 14.97
#